data_922e7252f140096fce4fb7b2f5f29456
#
_entry.id   922e7252f140096fce4fb7b2f5f29456
#
_cell.length_a   1.000
_cell.length_b   1.000
_cell.length_c   1.000
_cell.angle_alpha   90.00
_cell.angle_beta   90.00
_cell.angle_gamma   90.00
#
_symmetry.space_group_name_H-M   'P 1'
#
loop_
_entity.id
_entity.type
_entity.pdbx_description
1 polymer ?
#
loop_
_entity_poly.entity_id
_entity_poly.type
_entity_poly.pdbx_seq_one_letter_code
_entity_poly.pdbx_strand_id
1 'polypeptide(L)'
;MVTSLKSKSFQKNMLVSIGGIFMVFAICFSIYQYQREKEYKVDILHSRLQMYNYEMAQTLGVDSIENAKLFYDFVKHHNLQGLRVSVIDLKGRVLIDSQERNTNSMGNHLMRTEIQQAIKEGNGYDIKRMSQSTHETYFYSATRLGKIIIRTAVPYSAELTQSLQADNTYIYFAAALTLLLSIVLYFNTRRISRHIEYLREFAIKAEQGDTLDHELERRLPDDELGDISHTIIQLYWKLRHSEEEKTRLKRQLTQNAAHELKTPAASIHGYLE
;
A
#
# COMPACT_ATOMS: atom_id res chain seq x y z
N MET A 1 0.32 -11.99 39.85
CA MET A 1 1.32 -12.28 38.79
C MET A 1 0.71 -12.81 37.48
N VAL A 2 -0.38 -13.56 37.51
CA VAL A 2 -1.11 -14.09 36.31
C VAL A 2 -1.82 -13.00 35.49
N THR A 3 -2.21 -11.89 36.11
CA THR A 3 -2.99 -10.79 35.50
C THR A 3 -2.19 -9.94 34.50
N SER A 4 -0.91 -9.70 34.78
CA SER A 4 0.00 -8.91 33.92
C SER A 4 0.33 -9.61 32.57
N LEU A 5 0.27 -10.94 32.54
CA LEU A 5 0.58 -11.73 31.33
C LEU A 5 -0.51 -11.66 30.25
N LYS A 6 -1.79 -11.53 30.63
CA LYS A 6 -2.92 -11.48 29.68
C LYS A 6 -3.07 -10.10 28.98
N SER A 7 -2.80 -9.01 29.69
CA SER A 7 -2.82 -7.65 29.11
C SER A 7 -1.69 -7.47 28.09
N LYS A 8 -0.49 -7.94 28.38
CA LYS A 8 0.64 -7.99 27.44
C LYS A 8 0.34 -8.81 26.20
N SER A 9 -0.48 -9.88 26.33
CA SER A 9 -0.89 -10.71 25.20
C SER A 9 -1.83 -9.98 24.26
N PHE A 10 -2.82 -9.21 24.75
CA PHE A 10 -3.74 -8.42 23.92
C PHE A 10 -3.00 -7.33 23.14
N GLN A 11 -2.17 -6.54 23.83
CA GLN A 11 -1.35 -5.51 23.20
C GLN A 11 -0.45 -6.10 22.11
N LYS A 12 0.24 -7.22 22.41
CA LYS A 12 1.10 -7.91 21.43
C LYS A 12 0.30 -8.39 20.21
N ASN A 13 -0.83 -9.04 20.41
CA ASN A 13 -1.65 -9.56 19.31
C ASN A 13 -2.19 -8.44 18.44
N MET A 14 -2.63 -7.34 19.00
CA MET A 14 -3.10 -6.16 18.27
C MET A 14 -1.98 -5.51 17.45
N LEU A 15 -0.80 -5.34 18.05
CA LEU A 15 0.38 -4.80 17.34
C LEU A 15 0.83 -5.71 16.21
N VAL A 16 0.88 -7.02 16.42
CA VAL A 16 1.28 -7.99 15.40
C VAL A 16 0.25 -8.04 14.27
N SER A 17 -1.05 -8.05 14.58
CA SER A 17 -2.11 -8.11 13.58
C SER A 17 -2.12 -6.86 12.70
N ILE A 18 -2.21 -5.67 13.29
CA ILE A 18 -2.29 -4.41 12.53
C ILE A 18 -0.94 -4.08 11.88
N GLY A 19 0.17 -4.29 12.58
CA GLY A 19 1.51 -4.12 12.02
C GLY A 19 1.79 -5.07 10.86
N GLY A 20 1.31 -6.31 10.94
CA GLY A 20 1.37 -7.28 9.86
C GLY A 20 0.61 -6.82 8.61
N ILE A 21 -0.59 -6.26 8.78
CA ILE A 21 -1.38 -5.70 7.67
C ILE A 21 -0.61 -4.55 7.00
N PHE A 22 -0.04 -3.62 7.77
CA PHE A 22 0.76 -2.53 7.22
C PHE A 22 1.99 -3.01 6.48
N MET A 23 2.68 -4.03 7.00
CA MET A 23 3.85 -4.62 6.35
C MET A 23 3.49 -5.27 5.01
N VAL A 24 2.42 -6.06 4.96
CA VAL A 24 1.93 -6.67 3.72
C VAL A 24 1.55 -5.58 2.71
N PHE A 25 0.84 -4.55 3.14
CA PHE A 25 0.49 -3.42 2.28
C PHE A 25 1.74 -2.71 1.73
N ALA A 26 2.74 -2.43 2.57
CA ALA A 26 3.97 -1.78 2.15
C ALA A 26 4.76 -2.61 1.12
N ILE A 27 4.79 -3.94 1.29
CA ILE A 27 5.43 -4.86 0.34
C ILE A 27 4.68 -4.86 -1.00
N CYS A 28 3.36 -5.03 -0.98
CA CYS A 28 2.53 -5.02 -2.18
C CYS A 28 2.63 -3.68 -2.93
N PHE A 29 2.59 -2.57 -2.20
CA PHE A 29 2.76 -1.23 -2.77
C PHE A 29 4.14 -1.05 -3.41
N SER A 30 5.21 -1.52 -2.76
CA SER A 30 6.58 -1.43 -3.29
C SER A 30 6.74 -2.24 -4.57
N ILE A 31 6.17 -3.45 -4.64
CA ILE A 31 6.20 -4.28 -5.85
C ILE A 31 5.44 -3.59 -6.99
N TYR A 32 4.23 -3.08 -6.71
CA TYR A 32 3.42 -2.37 -7.69
C TYR A 32 4.15 -1.13 -8.23
N GLN A 33 4.72 -0.32 -7.34
CA GLN A 33 5.43 0.90 -7.71
C GLN A 33 6.69 0.61 -8.54
N TYR A 34 7.42 -0.46 -8.19
CA TYR A 34 8.58 -0.90 -8.98
C TYR A 34 8.21 -1.25 -10.43
N GLN A 35 7.14 -2.03 -10.62
CA GLN A 35 6.68 -2.41 -11.96
C GLN A 35 6.22 -1.20 -12.75
N ARG A 36 5.40 -0.35 -12.14
CA ARG A 36 4.87 0.86 -12.78
C ARG A 36 5.97 1.84 -13.20
N GLU A 37 6.97 2.05 -12.37
CA GLU A 37 8.07 2.96 -12.69
C GLU A 37 8.90 2.44 -13.85
N LYS A 38 9.16 1.14 -13.89
CA LYS A 38 9.86 0.50 -15.02
C LYS A 38 9.09 0.68 -16.33
N GLU A 39 7.78 0.44 -16.34
CA GLU A 39 6.92 0.65 -17.50
C GLU A 39 6.94 2.13 -17.92
N TYR A 40 6.79 3.04 -16.99
CA TYR A 40 6.80 4.47 -17.24
C TYR A 40 8.10 4.96 -17.90
N LYS A 41 9.26 4.47 -17.45
CA LYS A 41 10.57 4.81 -18.05
C LYS A 41 10.70 4.28 -19.48
N VAL A 42 10.19 3.08 -19.73
CA VAL A 42 10.12 2.50 -21.09
C VAL A 42 9.23 3.37 -21.99
N ASP A 43 8.05 3.76 -21.52
CA ASP A 43 7.11 4.59 -22.27
C ASP A 43 7.68 5.98 -22.58
N ILE A 44 8.39 6.59 -21.65
CA ILE A 44 9.08 7.88 -21.88
C ILE A 44 10.14 7.72 -22.99
N LEU A 45 10.95 6.69 -22.92
CA LEU A 45 11.96 6.45 -23.96
C LEU A 45 11.30 6.22 -25.33
N HIS A 46 10.26 5.38 -25.36
CA HIS A 46 9.50 5.13 -26.57
C HIS A 46 8.89 6.41 -27.14
N SER A 47 8.27 7.24 -26.33
CA SER A 47 7.68 8.53 -26.73
C SER A 47 8.73 9.50 -27.29
N ARG A 48 9.92 9.56 -26.68
CA ARG A 48 11.03 10.38 -27.21
C ARG A 48 11.50 9.92 -28.59
N LEU A 49 11.60 8.60 -28.79
CA LEU A 49 11.99 8.05 -30.07
C LEU A 49 10.90 8.23 -31.14
N GLN A 50 9.62 8.14 -30.75
CA GLN A 50 8.52 8.49 -31.63
C GLN A 50 8.57 9.97 -32.06
N MET A 51 8.83 10.89 -31.12
CA MET A 51 8.96 12.30 -31.42
C MET A 51 10.07 12.53 -32.45
N TYR A 52 11.21 11.88 -32.30
CA TYR A 52 12.30 11.91 -33.28
C TYR A 52 11.84 11.39 -34.65
N ASN A 53 11.08 10.28 -34.69
CA ASN A 53 10.55 9.74 -35.96
C ASN A 53 9.59 10.72 -36.63
N TYR A 54 8.72 11.41 -35.88
CA TYR A 54 7.82 12.43 -36.42
C TYR A 54 8.57 13.65 -36.93
N GLU A 55 9.57 14.14 -36.20
CA GLU A 55 10.41 15.26 -36.58
C GLU A 55 11.15 14.97 -37.91
N MET A 56 11.72 13.76 -38.02
CA MET A 56 12.33 13.29 -39.27
C MET A 56 11.34 13.34 -40.44
N ALA A 57 10.13 12.80 -40.22
CA ALA A 57 9.11 12.76 -41.26
C ALA A 57 8.62 14.16 -41.68
N GLN A 58 8.51 15.08 -40.75
CA GLN A 58 8.12 16.47 -41.02
C GLN A 58 9.22 17.23 -41.77
N THR A 59 10.47 17.04 -41.37
CA THR A 59 11.61 17.77 -41.94
C THR A 59 11.93 17.29 -43.36
N LEU A 60 11.89 15.98 -43.58
CA LEU A 60 12.24 15.39 -44.86
C LEU A 60 11.04 15.26 -45.83
N GLY A 61 9.82 15.28 -45.30
CA GLY A 61 8.61 14.89 -46.05
C GLY A 61 8.57 13.37 -46.24
N VAL A 62 7.39 12.77 -46.04
CA VAL A 62 7.22 11.28 -46.09
C VAL A 62 7.65 10.70 -47.46
N ASP A 63 7.38 11.41 -48.54
CA ASP A 63 7.71 10.98 -49.89
C ASP A 63 9.21 11.17 -50.25
N SER A 64 9.93 12.02 -49.50
CA SER A 64 11.35 12.30 -49.73
C SER A 64 12.28 11.60 -48.76
N ILE A 65 11.74 10.86 -47.81
CA ILE A 65 12.53 10.18 -46.77
C ILE A 65 13.45 9.09 -47.34
N GLU A 66 13.12 8.57 -48.53
CA GLU A 66 13.94 7.61 -49.25
C GLU A 66 15.15 8.27 -49.93
N ASN A 67 15.23 9.60 -49.94
CA ASN A 67 16.41 10.29 -50.46
C ASN A 67 17.57 10.11 -49.45
N ALA A 68 18.51 9.25 -49.84
CA ALA A 68 19.62 8.86 -48.97
C ALA A 68 20.44 10.05 -48.46
N LYS A 69 20.65 11.09 -49.30
CA LYS A 69 21.43 12.28 -48.91
C LYS A 69 20.72 13.04 -47.78
N LEU A 70 19.44 13.36 -47.91
CA LEU A 70 18.66 14.09 -46.95
C LEU A 70 18.52 13.25 -45.62
N PHE A 71 18.31 11.94 -45.76
CA PHE A 71 18.25 11.04 -44.62
C PHE A 71 19.55 11.06 -43.80
N TYR A 72 20.72 10.87 -44.44
CA TYR A 72 21.99 10.87 -43.71
C TYR A 72 22.37 12.24 -43.18
N ASP A 73 22.03 13.31 -43.84
CA ASP A 73 22.22 14.67 -43.33
C ASP A 73 21.36 14.92 -42.09
N PHE A 74 20.10 14.50 -42.10
CA PHE A 74 19.22 14.60 -40.89
C PHE A 74 19.80 13.83 -39.73
N VAL A 75 20.10 12.55 -39.92
CA VAL A 75 20.67 11.67 -38.87
C VAL A 75 21.96 12.25 -38.31
N LYS A 76 22.82 12.85 -39.16
CA LYS A 76 24.07 13.45 -38.72
C LYS A 76 23.87 14.71 -37.88
N HIS A 77 22.90 15.54 -38.20
CA HIS A 77 22.62 16.78 -37.45
C HIS A 77 21.84 16.56 -36.16
N HIS A 78 20.99 15.53 -36.12
CA HIS A 78 20.17 15.18 -34.98
C HIS A 78 20.68 13.94 -34.25
N ASN A 79 22.01 13.72 -34.26
CA ASN A 79 22.62 12.52 -33.72
C ASN A 79 22.48 12.43 -32.20
N LEU A 80 21.54 11.59 -31.73
CA LEU A 80 21.54 11.08 -30.37
C LEU A 80 22.59 9.96 -30.31
N GLN A 81 23.50 9.99 -29.36
CA GLN A 81 24.63 9.05 -29.24
C GLN A 81 24.21 7.59 -29.48
N GLY A 82 24.75 7.00 -30.56
CA GLY A 82 24.51 5.60 -30.90
C GLY A 82 23.14 5.30 -31.51
N LEU A 83 22.30 6.32 -31.80
CA LEU A 83 20.99 6.09 -32.40
C LEU A 83 21.14 5.50 -33.81
N ARG A 84 20.51 4.38 -34.05
CA ARG A 84 20.33 3.77 -35.36
C ARG A 84 18.94 4.04 -35.88
N VAL A 85 18.81 4.47 -37.10
CA VAL A 85 17.53 4.75 -37.76
C VAL A 85 17.40 3.90 -39.01
N SER A 86 16.24 3.30 -39.22
CA SER A 86 15.91 2.52 -40.41
C SER A 86 14.55 2.93 -40.94
N VAL A 87 14.42 3.08 -42.26
CA VAL A 87 13.13 3.25 -42.93
C VAL A 87 12.73 1.92 -43.57
N ILE A 88 11.50 1.50 -43.33
CA ILE A 88 11.00 0.15 -43.67
C ILE A 88 9.67 0.30 -44.40
N ASP A 89 9.43 -0.46 -45.42
CA ASP A 89 8.12 -0.53 -46.08
C ASP A 89 7.10 -1.40 -45.30
N LEU A 90 5.83 -1.34 -45.66
CA LEU A 90 4.79 -2.15 -45.03
C LEU A 90 4.93 -3.66 -45.26
N LYS A 91 5.83 -4.06 -46.20
CA LYS A 91 6.18 -5.48 -46.45
C LYS A 91 7.37 -5.95 -45.61
N GLY A 92 7.92 -5.05 -44.75
CA GLY A 92 9.04 -5.34 -43.86
C GLY A 92 10.43 -5.27 -44.53
N ARG A 93 10.53 -4.71 -45.74
CA ARG A 93 11.83 -4.51 -46.41
C ARG A 93 12.46 -3.22 -45.92
N VAL A 94 13.75 -3.25 -45.60
CA VAL A 94 14.49 -2.05 -45.18
C VAL A 94 14.87 -1.29 -46.47
N LEU A 95 14.39 -0.05 -46.56
CA LEU A 95 14.67 0.84 -47.69
C LEU A 95 15.98 1.59 -47.49
N ILE A 96 16.22 2.10 -46.28
CA ILE A 96 17.46 2.80 -45.92
C ILE A 96 17.77 2.57 -44.42
N ASP A 97 19.05 2.53 -44.07
CA ASP A 97 19.51 2.34 -42.71
C ASP A 97 20.73 3.23 -42.42
N SER A 98 20.81 3.81 -41.23
CA SER A 98 21.87 4.79 -40.89
C SER A 98 23.25 4.13 -40.66
N GLN A 99 23.28 2.86 -40.31
CA GLN A 99 24.53 2.12 -40.03
C GLN A 99 24.90 1.16 -41.17
N GLU A 100 23.91 0.54 -41.82
CA GLU A 100 24.14 -0.45 -42.87
C GLU A 100 23.74 0.13 -44.24
N ARG A 101 24.73 0.38 -45.10
CA ARG A 101 24.47 0.91 -46.45
C ARG A 101 23.89 -0.11 -47.42
N ASN A 102 24.23 -1.39 -47.21
CA ASN A 102 23.72 -2.47 -48.05
C ASN A 102 22.46 -3.08 -47.43
N THR A 103 21.32 -2.45 -47.66
CA THR A 103 20.04 -2.91 -47.15
C THR A 103 19.56 -4.22 -47.74
N ASN A 104 20.08 -4.63 -48.89
CA ASN A 104 19.73 -5.91 -49.52
C ASN A 104 20.25 -7.13 -48.74
N SER A 105 21.29 -6.96 -47.94
CA SER A 105 21.80 -8.03 -47.04
C SER A 105 20.95 -8.18 -45.76
N MET A 106 20.08 -7.23 -45.50
CA MET A 106 19.22 -7.26 -44.32
C MET A 106 17.99 -8.13 -44.56
N GLY A 107 17.73 -9.04 -43.64
CA GLY A 107 16.54 -9.89 -43.69
C GLY A 107 15.23 -9.09 -43.59
N ASN A 108 14.11 -9.71 -43.93
CA ASN A 108 12.79 -9.08 -43.79
C ASN A 108 12.43 -8.83 -42.32
N HIS A 109 11.98 -7.64 -42.01
CA HIS A 109 11.67 -7.19 -40.67
C HIS A 109 10.18 -7.30 -40.30
N LEU A 110 9.31 -7.79 -41.19
CA LEU A 110 7.85 -7.83 -40.99
C LEU A 110 7.42 -8.56 -39.73
N MET A 111 8.11 -9.65 -39.36
CA MET A 111 7.76 -10.47 -38.20
C MET A 111 8.32 -9.95 -36.88
N ARG A 112 8.93 -8.77 -36.87
CA ARG A 112 9.50 -8.16 -35.66
C ARG A 112 8.39 -7.50 -34.84
N THR A 113 8.44 -7.66 -33.52
CA THR A 113 7.41 -7.22 -32.58
C THR A 113 7.05 -5.75 -32.76
N GLU A 114 8.07 -4.86 -32.78
CA GLU A 114 7.87 -3.43 -32.94
C GLU A 114 7.26 -3.05 -34.31
N ILE A 115 7.55 -3.81 -35.35
CA ILE A 115 7.00 -3.57 -36.70
C ILE A 115 5.55 -4.05 -36.79
N GLN A 116 5.23 -5.22 -36.25
CA GLN A 116 3.87 -5.74 -36.18
C GLN A 116 2.94 -4.80 -35.38
N GLN A 117 3.41 -4.32 -34.24
CA GLN A 117 2.67 -3.35 -33.44
C GLN A 117 2.49 -2.03 -34.21
N ALA A 118 3.54 -1.51 -34.83
CA ALA A 118 3.45 -0.27 -35.60
C ALA A 118 2.48 -0.39 -36.79
N ILE A 119 2.40 -1.55 -37.46
CA ILE A 119 1.42 -1.79 -38.55
C ILE A 119 -0.01 -1.75 -37.99
N LYS A 120 -0.25 -2.40 -36.84
CA LYS A 120 -1.58 -2.56 -36.25
C LYS A 120 -2.06 -1.32 -35.52
N GLU A 121 -1.20 -0.69 -34.71
CA GLU A 121 -1.54 0.34 -33.73
C GLU A 121 -0.95 1.70 -34.06
N GLY A 122 -0.15 1.79 -35.14
CA GLY A 122 0.53 3.03 -35.54
C GLY A 122 1.92 3.20 -34.93
N ASN A 123 2.19 2.57 -33.81
CA ASN A 123 3.50 2.57 -33.13
C ASN A 123 3.75 1.23 -32.43
N GLY A 124 5.01 0.95 -32.13
CA GLY A 124 5.38 -0.26 -31.41
C GLY A 124 6.83 -0.20 -30.93
N TYR A 125 7.16 -1.03 -29.94
CA TYR A 125 8.52 -1.12 -29.42
C TYR A 125 8.92 -2.54 -29.02
N ASP A 126 10.23 -2.76 -28.92
CA ASP A 126 10.83 -3.98 -28.37
C ASP A 126 11.99 -3.56 -27.45
N ILE A 127 11.88 -3.92 -26.16
CA ILE A 127 12.76 -3.39 -25.11
C ILE A 127 14.19 -3.91 -25.23
N LYS A 128 14.36 -5.18 -25.60
CA LYS A 128 15.66 -5.82 -25.55
C LYS A 128 15.78 -6.93 -26.59
N ARG A 129 16.22 -6.57 -27.77
CA ARG A 129 16.44 -7.54 -28.83
C ARG A 129 17.85 -7.43 -29.42
N MET A 130 18.48 -8.56 -29.67
CA MET A 130 19.76 -8.66 -30.35
C MET A 130 19.59 -8.32 -31.84
N SER A 131 20.40 -7.40 -32.35
CA SER A 131 20.49 -7.08 -33.76
C SER A 131 21.27 -8.18 -34.51
N GLN A 132 20.72 -8.67 -35.62
CA GLN A 132 21.37 -9.65 -36.45
C GLN A 132 22.58 -9.08 -37.24
N SER A 133 22.59 -7.78 -37.49
CA SER A 133 23.66 -7.11 -38.27
C SER A 133 24.82 -6.61 -37.41
N THR A 134 24.56 -6.16 -36.16
CA THR A 134 25.60 -5.60 -35.27
C THR A 134 25.99 -6.55 -34.15
N HIS A 135 25.21 -7.58 -33.88
CA HIS A 135 25.35 -8.52 -32.75
C HIS A 135 25.25 -7.85 -31.38
N GLU A 136 24.71 -6.62 -31.34
CA GLU A 136 24.44 -5.88 -30.13
C GLU A 136 22.95 -5.91 -29.80
N THR A 137 22.63 -5.67 -28.52
CA THR A 137 21.26 -5.57 -28.06
C THR A 137 20.78 -4.12 -28.13
N TYR A 138 19.56 -3.91 -28.62
CA TYR A 138 18.95 -2.59 -28.76
C TYR A 138 17.56 -2.53 -28.13
N PHE A 139 17.18 -1.32 -27.74
CA PHE A 139 15.81 -0.92 -27.59
C PHE A 139 15.30 -0.38 -28.93
N TYR A 140 14.24 -0.96 -29.46
CA TYR A 140 13.66 -0.58 -30.74
C TYR A 140 12.35 0.16 -30.54
N SER A 141 12.14 1.27 -31.27
CA SER A 141 10.88 1.98 -31.38
C SER A 141 10.54 2.15 -32.86
N ALA A 142 9.31 1.84 -33.24
CA ALA A 142 8.82 1.95 -34.61
C ALA A 142 7.55 2.82 -34.65
N THR A 143 7.48 3.70 -35.65
CA THR A 143 6.34 4.57 -35.90
C THR A 143 5.91 4.44 -37.35
N ARG A 144 4.64 4.12 -37.61
CA ARG A 144 4.07 4.04 -38.93
C ARG A 144 3.65 5.43 -39.43
N LEU A 145 4.11 5.82 -40.59
CA LEU A 145 3.84 7.09 -41.24
C LEU A 145 3.38 6.84 -42.67
N GLY A 146 2.08 6.71 -42.84
CA GLY A 146 1.48 6.38 -44.14
C GLY A 146 1.92 5.01 -44.65
N LYS A 147 2.73 4.99 -45.71
CA LYS A 147 3.20 3.76 -46.39
C LYS A 147 4.57 3.24 -45.88
N ILE A 148 5.20 3.98 -44.98
CA ILE A 148 6.51 3.64 -44.41
C ILE A 148 6.45 3.50 -42.91
N ILE A 149 7.45 2.83 -42.35
CA ILE A 149 7.68 2.74 -40.92
C ILE A 149 9.10 3.25 -40.66
N ILE A 150 9.20 4.28 -39.80
CA ILE A 150 10.50 4.72 -39.30
C ILE A 150 10.77 3.96 -38.02
N ARG A 151 11.88 3.27 -37.95
CA ARG A 151 12.33 2.55 -36.78
C ARG A 151 13.62 3.15 -36.26
N THR A 152 13.58 3.60 -35.02
CA THR A 152 14.76 4.02 -34.26
C THR A 152 15.19 2.90 -33.32
N ALA A 153 16.50 2.81 -33.09
CA ALA A 153 17.08 1.83 -32.18
C ALA A 153 18.20 2.47 -31.36
N VAL A 154 18.13 2.29 -30.04
CA VAL A 154 19.15 2.76 -29.09
C VAL A 154 19.89 1.55 -28.53
N PRO A 155 21.25 1.55 -28.52
CA PRO A 155 22.02 0.45 -27.95
C PRO A 155 21.63 0.22 -26.48
N TYR A 156 21.40 -1.03 -26.10
CA TYR A 156 21.08 -1.42 -24.72
C TYR A 156 22.36 -1.43 -23.85
N SER A 157 22.98 -0.26 -23.72
CA SER A 157 24.20 -0.05 -22.95
C SER A 157 23.96 -0.13 -21.43
N ALA A 158 25.04 -0.14 -20.66
CA ALA A 158 24.95 -0.07 -19.21
C ALA A 158 24.25 1.22 -18.75
N GLU A 159 24.49 2.35 -19.46
CA GLU A 159 23.84 3.64 -19.16
C GLU A 159 22.33 3.60 -19.40
N LEU A 160 21.90 3.02 -20.55
CA LEU A 160 20.48 2.85 -20.82
C LEU A 160 19.84 1.90 -19.80
N THR A 161 20.50 0.81 -19.47
CA THR A 161 20.04 -0.13 -18.44
C THR A 161 19.84 0.58 -17.13
N GLN A 162 20.80 1.40 -16.69
CA GLN A 162 20.70 2.18 -15.46
C GLN A 162 19.57 3.22 -15.52
N SER A 163 19.38 3.89 -16.66
CA SER A 163 18.30 4.87 -16.83
C SER A 163 16.90 4.25 -16.84
N LEU A 164 16.78 2.99 -17.30
CA LEU A 164 15.53 2.21 -17.30
C LEU A 164 15.27 1.46 -15.98
N GLN A 165 16.25 1.42 -15.06
CA GLN A 165 16.00 0.86 -13.73
C GLN A 165 15.09 1.76 -12.93
N ALA A 166 14.21 1.15 -12.15
CA ALA A 166 13.37 1.88 -11.21
C ALA A 166 14.25 2.57 -10.16
N ASP A 167 13.91 3.80 -9.80
CA ASP A 167 14.56 4.51 -8.72
C ASP A 167 14.09 3.91 -7.38
N ASN A 168 15.04 3.55 -6.52
CA ASN A 168 14.73 2.94 -5.23
C ASN A 168 14.32 3.95 -4.14
N THR A 169 14.26 5.23 -4.45
CA THR A 169 13.93 6.30 -3.49
C THR A 169 12.57 6.09 -2.83
N TYR A 170 11.58 5.57 -3.56
CA TYR A 170 10.25 5.27 -3.01
C TYR A 170 10.29 4.19 -1.91
N ILE A 171 11.26 3.26 -1.93
CA ILE A 171 11.41 2.21 -0.90
C ILE A 171 11.76 2.85 0.44
N TYR A 172 12.69 3.82 0.44
CA TYR A 172 13.07 4.56 1.66
C TYR A 172 11.89 5.36 2.20
N PHE A 173 11.11 6.00 1.32
CA PHE A 173 9.91 6.73 1.72
C PHE A 173 8.84 5.79 2.30
N ALA A 174 8.58 4.65 1.66
CA ALA A 174 7.64 3.64 2.16
C ALA A 174 8.09 3.06 3.51
N ALA A 175 9.38 2.79 3.68
CA ALA A 175 9.94 2.32 4.94
C ALA A 175 9.80 3.35 6.06
N ALA A 176 10.11 4.63 5.78
CA ALA A 176 9.96 5.72 6.75
C ALA A 176 8.49 5.92 7.17
N LEU A 177 7.56 5.88 6.22
CA LEU A 177 6.12 5.97 6.49
C LEU A 177 5.63 4.79 7.33
N THR A 178 6.04 3.57 7.00
CA THR A 178 5.69 2.36 7.75
C THR A 178 6.23 2.42 9.17
N LEU A 179 7.44 2.92 9.37
CA LEU A 179 8.04 3.13 10.69
C LEU A 179 7.23 4.15 11.51
N LEU A 180 6.89 5.30 10.90
CA LEU A 180 6.09 6.33 11.54
C LEU A 180 4.73 5.79 11.99
N LEU A 181 4.02 5.10 11.10
CA LEU A 181 2.72 4.49 11.40
C LEU A 181 2.83 3.44 12.51
N SER A 182 3.91 2.65 12.53
CA SER A 182 4.18 1.67 13.59
C SER A 182 4.38 2.33 14.96
N ILE A 183 5.07 3.47 15.00
CA ILE A 183 5.25 4.25 16.23
C ILE A 183 3.90 4.80 16.73
N VAL A 184 3.11 5.40 15.85
CA VAL A 184 1.78 5.92 16.19
C VAL A 184 0.88 4.78 16.69
N LEU A 185 0.87 3.65 16.01
CA LEU A 185 0.13 2.45 16.40
C LEU A 185 0.54 1.94 17.78
N TYR A 186 1.85 1.90 18.06
CA TYR A 186 2.37 1.50 19.37
C TYR A 186 1.83 2.37 20.49
N PHE A 187 1.89 3.70 20.35
CA PHE A 187 1.40 4.63 21.37
C PHE A 187 -0.12 4.53 21.56
N ASN A 188 -0.90 4.44 20.48
CA ASN A 188 -2.35 4.27 20.56
C ASN A 188 -2.73 2.93 21.22
N THR A 189 -2.10 1.83 20.80
CA THR A 189 -2.37 0.51 21.39
C THR A 189 -2.02 0.49 22.87
N ARG A 190 -0.91 1.11 23.27
CA ARG A 190 -0.51 1.21 24.68
C ARG A 190 -1.50 2.05 25.50
N ARG A 191 -2.05 3.12 24.90
CA ARG A 191 -3.09 3.96 25.55
C ARG A 191 -4.35 3.15 25.81
N ILE A 192 -4.91 2.52 24.76
CA ILE A 192 -6.12 1.68 24.87
C ILE A 192 -5.93 0.52 25.85
N SER A 193 -4.80 -0.19 25.78
CA SER A 193 -4.53 -1.34 26.67
C SER A 193 -4.50 -0.94 28.13
N ARG A 194 -4.02 0.26 28.46
CA ARG A 194 -4.05 0.78 29.85
C ARG A 194 -5.47 0.98 30.35
N HIS A 195 -6.38 1.52 29.55
CA HIS A 195 -7.78 1.71 29.93
C HIS A 195 -8.48 0.40 30.22
N ILE A 196 -8.27 -0.60 29.35
CA ILE A 196 -8.83 -1.94 29.54
C ILE A 196 -8.28 -2.59 30.83
N GLU A 197 -7.01 -2.36 31.16
CA GLU A 197 -6.40 -2.88 32.39
C GLU A 197 -6.99 -2.25 33.64
N TYR A 198 -7.23 -0.94 33.63
CA TYR A 198 -7.92 -0.26 34.74
C TYR A 198 -9.35 -0.74 34.96
N LEU A 199 -10.14 -0.89 33.88
CA LEU A 199 -11.50 -1.44 34.00
C LEU A 199 -11.51 -2.88 34.53
N ARG A 200 -10.54 -3.68 34.09
CA ARG A 200 -10.40 -5.04 34.59
C ARG A 200 -10.02 -5.09 36.06
N GLU A 201 -9.07 -4.27 36.50
CA GLU A 201 -8.69 -4.18 37.92
C GLU A 201 -9.89 -3.75 38.77
N PHE A 202 -10.65 -2.75 38.32
CA PHE A 202 -11.90 -2.34 38.94
C PHE A 202 -12.89 -3.50 39.06
N ALA A 203 -13.16 -4.23 37.97
CA ALA A 203 -14.10 -5.35 37.97
C ALA A 203 -13.69 -6.48 38.94
N ILE A 204 -12.39 -6.80 39.01
CA ILE A 204 -11.88 -7.82 39.94
C ILE A 204 -12.03 -7.37 41.41
N LYS A 205 -11.70 -6.13 41.73
CA LYS A 205 -11.88 -5.60 43.10
C LYS A 205 -13.34 -5.52 43.50
N ALA A 206 -14.20 -5.15 42.54
CA ALA A 206 -15.64 -5.12 42.73
C ALA A 206 -16.21 -6.50 43.04
N GLU A 207 -15.75 -7.57 42.37
CA GLU A 207 -16.14 -8.95 42.60
C GLU A 207 -15.69 -9.47 43.99
N GLN A 208 -14.49 -9.07 44.42
CA GLN A 208 -13.91 -9.47 45.73
C GLN A 208 -14.54 -8.72 46.92
N GLY A 209 -15.38 -7.72 46.65
CA GLY A 209 -16.01 -6.90 47.70
C GLY A 209 -15.07 -5.94 48.41
N ASP A 210 -13.86 -5.76 47.86
CA ASP A 210 -12.89 -4.81 48.39
C ASP A 210 -13.39 -3.38 48.37
N THR A 211 -12.94 -2.56 49.33
CA THR A 211 -13.19 -1.13 49.32
C THR A 211 -12.54 -0.52 48.07
N LEU A 212 -13.39 -0.19 47.11
CA LEU A 212 -12.96 0.45 45.86
C LEU A 212 -12.46 1.87 46.22
N ASP A 213 -11.19 2.06 45.97
CA ASP A 213 -10.51 3.31 46.23
C ASP A 213 -10.92 4.36 45.19
N HIS A 214 -11.38 5.56 45.64
CA HIS A 214 -11.66 6.69 44.75
C HIS A 214 -10.42 7.14 43.94
N GLU A 215 -9.24 6.66 44.30
CA GLU A 215 -8.01 6.88 43.53
C GLU A 215 -8.02 6.21 42.15
N LEU A 216 -8.77 5.12 41.98
CA LEU A 216 -8.92 4.46 40.67
C LEU A 216 -9.72 5.35 39.70
N GLU A 217 -10.70 6.07 40.19
CA GLU A 217 -11.53 6.97 39.40
C GLU A 217 -10.73 8.18 38.88
N ARG A 218 -9.77 8.67 39.65
CA ARG A 218 -8.90 9.81 39.28
C ARG A 218 -7.86 9.47 38.23
N ARG A 219 -7.62 8.18 37.93
CA ARG A 219 -6.63 7.71 36.94
C ARG A 219 -7.23 7.50 35.57
N LEU A 220 -8.54 7.68 35.42
CA LEU A 220 -9.20 7.57 34.13
C LEU A 220 -8.90 8.82 33.29
N PRO A 221 -8.55 8.69 32.02
CA PRO A 221 -8.31 9.83 31.16
C PRO A 221 -9.61 10.48 30.68
N ASP A 222 -9.51 11.77 30.32
CA ASP A 222 -10.61 12.56 29.76
C ASP A 222 -10.76 12.26 28.25
N ASP A 223 -11.18 11.04 27.91
CA ASP A 223 -11.51 10.65 26.55
C ASP A 223 -12.77 9.76 26.53
N GLU A 224 -13.27 9.38 25.33
CA GLU A 224 -14.49 8.60 25.17
C GLU A 224 -14.43 7.24 25.94
N LEU A 225 -13.24 6.65 26.04
CA LEU A 225 -13.03 5.42 26.82
C LEU A 225 -13.07 5.70 28.32
N GLY A 226 -12.60 6.87 28.75
CA GLY A 226 -12.73 7.36 30.11
C GLY A 226 -14.20 7.58 30.51
N ASP A 227 -15.00 8.22 29.66
CA ASP A 227 -16.43 8.43 29.87
C ASP A 227 -17.20 7.11 30.01
N ILE A 228 -16.91 6.14 29.16
CA ILE A 228 -17.48 4.78 29.26
C ILE A 228 -17.09 4.14 30.60
N SER A 229 -15.83 4.28 30.98
CA SER A 229 -15.33 3.74 32.24
C SER A 229 -16.01 4.37 33.46
N HIS A 230 -16.18 5.70 33.47
CA HIS A 230 -16.94 6.42 34.51
C HIS A 230 -18.39 5.95 34.57
N THR A 231 -19.03 5.80 33.42
CA THR A 231 -20.43 5.32 33.36
C THR A 231 -20.57 3.92 33.95
N ILE A 232 -19.66 3.00 33.64
CA ILE A 232 -19.64 1.62 34.18
C ILE A 232 -19.46 1.66 35.72
N ILE A 233 -18.53 2.47 36.19
CA ILE A 233 -18.26 2.62 37.64
C ILE A 233 -19.50 3.19 38.35
N GLN A 234 -20.13 4.23 37.79
CA GLN A 234 -21.36 4.81 38.37
C GLN A 234 -22.53 3.82 38.40
N LEU A 235 -22.72 3.03 37.34
CA LEU A 235 -23.74 1.97 37.30
C LEU A 235 -23.50 0.90 38.37
N TYR A 236 -22.25 0.50 38.58
CA TYR A 236 -21.87 -0.44 39.62
C TYR A 236 -22.22 0.08 41.00
N TRP A 237 -21.88 1.35 41.33
CA TRP A 237 -22.21 1.97 42.63
C TRP A 237 -23.72 2.07 42.87
N LYS A 238 -24.49 2.44 41.84
CA LYS A 238 -25.97 2.47 41.93
C LYS A 238 -26.55 1.10 42.22
N LEU A 239 -26.05 0.07 41.51
CA LEU A 239 -26.50 -1.32 41.72
C LEU A 239 -26.20 -1.80 43.15
N ARG A 240 -24.97 -1.60 43.59
CA ARG A 240 -24.54 -1.99 44.94
C ARG A 240 -25.37 -1.29 46.04
N HIS A 241 -25.56 0.00 45.91
CA HIS A 241 -26.40 0.75 46.88
C HIS A 241 -27.85 0.24 46.91
N SER A 242 -28.43 -0.05 45.75
CA SER A 242 -29.77 -0.64 45.65
C SER A 242 -29.85 -2.04 46.32
N GLU A 243 -28.82 -2.87 46.19
CA GLU A 243 -28.78 -4.21 46.85
C GLU A 243 -28.60 -4.09 48.36
N GLU A 244 -27.80 -3.15 48.83
CA GLU A 244 -27.63 -2.87 50.25
C GLU A 244 -28.95 -2.38 50.89
N GLU A 245 -29.68 -1.47 50.23
CA GLU A 245 -31.01 -1.02 50.68
C GLU A 245 -32.02 -2.18 50.70
N LYS A 246 -32.09 -3.00 49.67
CA LYS A 246 -32.98 -4.18 49.66
C LYS A 246 -32.66 -5.12 50.81
N THR A 247 -31.38 -5.35 51.09
CA THR A 247 -30.96 -6.24 52.20
C THR A 247 -31.31 -5.65 53.54
N ARG A 248 -31.16 -4.31 53.71
CA ARG A 248 -31.57 -3.58 54.91
C ARG A 248 -33.07 -3.66 55.15
N LEU A 249 -33.87 -3.40 54.10
CA LEU A 249 -35.32 -3.54 54.15
C LEU A 249 -35.78 -4.94 54.50
N LYS A 250 -35.19 -5.97 53.89
CA LYS A 250 -35.48 -7.36 54.26
C LYS A 250 -35.19 -7.67 55.71
N ARG A 251 -34.06 -7.21 56.26
CA ARG A 251 -33.73 -7.37 57.68
C ARG A 251 -34.76 -6.69 58.58
N GLN A 252 -35.15 -5.42 58.27
CA GLN A 252 -36.14 -4.70 59.01
C GLN A 252 -37.52 -5.41 59.01
N LEU A 253 -37.96 -5.88 57.82
CA LEU A 253 -39.20 -6.65 57.69
C LEU A 253 -39.16 -7.96 58.50
N THR A 254 -38.05 -8.68 58.48
CA THR A 254 -37.89 -9.92 59.23
C THR A 254 -37.90 -9.65 60.73
N GLN A 255 -37.24 -8.57 61.21
CA GLN A 255 -37.23 -8.17 62.63
C GLN A 255 -38.61 -7.73 63.09
N ASN A 256 -39.34 -6.93 62.30
CA ASN A 256 -40.67 -6.48 62.64
C ASN A 256 -41.68 -7.66 62.71
N ALA A 257 -41.62 -8.56 61.71
CA ALA A 257 -42.44 -9.76 61.68
C ALA A 257 -42.15 -10.69 62.90
N ALA A 258 -40.87 -10.86 63.26
CA ALA A 258 -40.50 -11.62 64.44
C ALA A 258 -41.04 -10.96 65.75
N HIS A 259 -41.01 -9.63 65.83
CA HIS A 259 -41.58 -8.91 67.00
C HIS A 259 -43.10 -9.02 67.08
N GLU A 260 -43.80 -8.84 65.97
CA GLU A 260 -45.27 -8.96 65.92
C GLU A 260 -45.74 -10.40 66.15
N LEU A 261 -44.98 -11.42 65.77
CA LEU A 261 -45.30 -12.81 66.08
C LEU A 261 -44.96 -13.19 67.53
N LYS A 262 -43.99 -12.56 68.16
CA LYS A 262 -43.61 -12.86 69.54
C LYS A 262 -44.71 -12.44 70.54
N THR A 263 -45.43 -11.36 70.28
CA THR A 263 -46.51 -10.83 71.17
C THR A 263 -47.68 -11.82 71.24
N PRO A 264 -48.30 -12.28 70.14
CA PRO A 264 -49.37 -13.28 70.20
C PRO A 264 -48.93 -14.66 70.72
N ALA A 265 -47.69 -15.05 70.40
CA ALA A 265 -47.14 -16.32 70.90
C ALA A 265 -46.97 -16.31 72.43
N ALA A 266 -46.52 -15.20 72.99
CA ALA A 266 -46.41 -15.03 74.41
C ALA A 266 -47.79 -15.01 75.10
N SER A 267 -48.82 -14.42 74.45
CA SER A 267 -50.19 -14.41 74.96
C SER A 267 -50.78 -15.85 74.95
N ILE A 268 -50.55 -16.61 73.91
CA ILE A 268 -51.03 -18.01 73.86
C ILE A 268 -50.35 -18.86 74.92
N HIS A 269 -49.06 -18.67 75.16
CA HIS A 269 -48.31 -19.37 76.16
C HIS A 269 -48.81 -19.13 77.58
N GLY A 270 -49.12 -17.86 77.83
CA GLY A 270 -49.72 -17.40 79.12
C GLY A 270 -51.17 -17.86 79.41
N TYR A 271 -51.90 -18.34 78.34
CA TYR A 271 -53.22 -18.98 78.50
C TYR A 271 -53.23 -20.47 78.73
N LEU A 272 -52.07 -21.12 78.55
CA LEU A 272 -51.89 -22.56 78.66
C LEU A 272 -51.22 -22.96 80.00
N GLU A 273 -50.78 -22.02 80.81
CA GLU A 273 -50.42 -22.19 82.21
C GLU A 273 -51.58 -21.83 83.12
#